data_c3426e38ea0160bf782c38e9d2304524
#
_entry.id   c3426e38ea0160bf782c38e9d2304524
#
_cell.length_a   1.000
_cell.length_b   1.000
_cell.length_c   1.000
_cell.angle_alpha   90.00
_cell.angle_beta   90.00
_cell.angle_gamma   90.00
#
_symmetry.space_group_name_H-M   'P 1'
#
loop_
_entity.id
_entity.type
_entity.pdbx_description
1 polymer ?
#
loop_
_entity_poly.entity_id
_entity_poly.type
_entity_poly.pdbx_seq_one_letter_code
_entity_poly.pdbx_strand_id
1 'polypeptide(L)'
;MDQLYIGNTSLTWLSGGVMNLDGGAMFGVVPKPLWSKKYPSNDLNQILLPADPILVQTVEGMNILIDTGLGNGKFTDKQKRNFGIKSESNVENSLKHLGLTVNDINIILM
;
A
#
# COMPACT_ATOMS: atom_id res chain seq x y z
N MET A 1 -0.43 7.57 10.66
CA MET A 1 -0.97 6.35 10.03
C MET A 1 -2.45 6.23 10.36
N ASP A 2 -3.24 5.85 9.38
CA ASP A 2 -4.67 5.65 9.59
C ASP A 2 -4.91 4.37 10.37
N GLN A 3 -5.87 4.42 11.28
CA GLN A 3 -6.27 3.27 12.11
C GLN A 3 -7.79 3.13 12.15
N LEU A 4 -8.25 1.88 12.22
CA LEU A 4 -9.65 1.53 12.41
C LEU A 4 -9.75 0.48 13.51
N TYR A 5 -10.71 0.64 14.40
CA TYR A 5 -10.98 -0.35 15.44
C TYR A 5 -12.30 -1.06 15.15
N ILE A 6 -12.26 -2.39 15.19
CA ILE A 6 -13.45 -3.24 15.08
C ILE A 6 -13.49 -4.07 16.36
N GLY A 7 -14.32 -3.64 17.33
CA GLY A 7 -14.29 -4.20 18.68
C GLY A 7 -12.91 -3.96 19.31
N ASN A 8 -12.26 -5.03 19.73
CA ASN A 8 -10.91 -4.98 20.34
C ASN A 8 -9.79 -5.25 19.33
N THR A 9 -10.12 -5.35 18.05
CA THR A 9 -9.15 -5.57 16.98
C THR A 9 -8.82 -4.24 16.32
N SER A 10 -7.54 -3.94 16.15
CA SER A 10 -7.10 -2.73 15.45
C SER A 10 -6.57 -3.06 14.06
N LEU A 11 -6.87 -2.19 13.11
CA LEU A 11 -6.31 -2.22 11.76
C LEU A 11 -5.54 -0.93 11.55
N THR A 12 -4.28 -1.05 11.12
CA THR A 12 -3.41 0.11 10.87
C THR A 12 -2.87 0.02 9.45
N TRP A 13 -3.02 1.09 8.68
CA TRP A 13 -2.47 1.21 7.33
C TRP A 13 -1.01 1.62 7.42
N LEU A 14 -0.11 0.76 6.95
CA LEU A 14 1.32 1.02 6.92
C LEU A 14 1.69 1.65 5.57
N SER A 15 2.84 2.31 5.50
CA SER A 15 3.31 2.92 4.26
C SER A 15 4.06 1.88 3.42
N GLY A 16 3.43 1.36 2.39
CA GLY A 16 3.98 0.29 1.54
C GLY A 16 4.63 0.76 0.24
N GLY A 17 4.66 2.06 0.00
CA GLY A 17 5.17 2.66 -1.23
C GLY A 17 4.04 3.23 -2.08
N VAL A 18 4.42 4.04 -3.08
CA VAL A 18 3.46 4.71 -3.96
C VAL A 18 3.92 4.53 -5.41
N MET A 19 2.98 4.21 -6.28
CA MET A 19 3.24 4.04 -7.71
C MET A 19 2.19 4.79 -8.54
N ASN A 20 2.52 5.00 -9.81
CA ASN A 20 1.60 5.57 -10.79
C ASN A 20 1.31 4.50 -11.84
N LEU A 21 0.06 4.08 -11.93
CA LEU A 21 -0.36 3.07 -12.89
C LEU A 21 -1.37 3.63 -13.88
N ASP A 22 -1.40 3.04 -15.07
CA ASP A 22 -2.33 3.45 -16.11
C ASP A 22 -3.78 3.37 -15.62
N GLY A 23 -4.50 4.49 -15.75
CA GLY A 23 -5.89 4.57 -15.31
C GLY A 23 -6.80 3.61 -16.06
N GLY A 24 -6.53 3.40 -17.35
CA GLY A 24 -7.29 2.43 -18.15
C GLY A 24 -7.12 1.01 -17.64
N ALA A 25 -5.90 0.62 -17.30
CA ALA A 25 -5.64 -0.69 -16.74
C ALA A 25 -6.31 -0.87 -15.37
N MET A 26 -6.36 0.18 -14.55
CA MET A 26 -6.94 0.13 -13.22
C MET A 26 -8.48 0.11 -13.23
N PHE A 27 -9.10 0.89 -14.10
CA PHE A 27 -10.55 1.03 -14.13
C PHE A 27 -11.23 0.15 -15.18
N GLY A 28 -10.46 -0.52 -16.02
CA GLY A 28 -10.98 -1.48 -16.99
C GLY A 28 -11.99 -0.87 -17.94
N VAL A 29 -13.20 -1.40 -17.92
CA VAL A 29 -14.27 -0.97 -18.83
C VAL A 29 -14.97 0.33 -18.42
N VAL A 30 -14.66 0.87 -17.24
CA VAL A 30 -15.27 2.14 -16.80
C VAL A 30 -14.70 3.29 -17.62
N PRO A 31 -15.54 4.09 -18.32
CA PRO A 31 -15.06 5.20 -19.14
C PRO A 31 -14.33 6.27 -18.32
N LYS A 32 -13.24 6.80 -18.88
CA LYS A 32 -12.45 7.85 -18.24
C LYS A 32 -13.27 9.07 -17.79
N PRO A 33 -14.25 9.58 -18.54
CA PRO A 33 -15.08 10.70 -18.07
C PRO A 33 -15.77 10.44 -16.73
N LEU A 34 -16.02 9.18 -16.39
CA LEU A 34 -16.64 8.80 -15.13
C LEU A 34 -15.61 8.70 -13.98
N TRP A 35 -14.52 7.96 -14.18
CA TRP A 35 -13.56 7.77 -13.11
C TRP A 35 -12.66 8.98 -12.87
N SER A 36 -12.34 9.76 -13.89
CA SER A 36 -11.45 10.92 -13.77
C SER A 36 -12.01 12.03 -12.89
N LYS A 37 -13.30 12.03 -12.63
CA LYS A 37 -13.93 12.97 -11.70
C LYS A 37 -13.50 12.71 -10.25
N LYS A 38 -13.18 11.47 -9.92
CA LYS A 38 -12.81 11.06 -8.57
C LYS A 38 -11.31 10.81 -8.42
N TYR A 39 -10.66 10.38 -9.49
CA TYR A 39 -9.26 10.01 -9.50
C TYR A 39 -8.53 10.79 -10.58
N PRO A 40 -7.89 11.92 -10.24
CA PRO A 40 -7.15 12.70 -11.23
C PRO A 40 -6.00 11.89 -11.83
N SER A 41 -5.78 12.06 -13.12
CA SER A 41 -4.69 11.41 -13.84
C SER A 41 -3.67 12.45 -14.31
N ASN A 42 -2.42 11.99 -14.49
CA ASN A 42 -1.37 12.81 -15.09
C ASN A 42 -1.42 12.78 -16.63
N ASP A 43 -0.46 13.43 -17.28
CA ASP A 43 -0.40 13.51 -18.74
C ASP A 43 -0.20 12.15 -19.43
N LEU A 44 0.29 11.15 -18.68
CA LEU A 44 0.45 9.78 -19.17
C LEU A 44 -0.77 8.90 -18.85
N ASN A 45 -1.87 9.49 -18.43
CA ASN A 45 -3.09 8.78 -18.02
C ASN A 45 -2.87 7.85 -16.81
N GLN A 46 -1.93 8.18 -15.95
CA GLN A 46 -1.63 7.40 -14.75
C GLN A 46 -2.33 8.00 -13.54
N ILE A 47 -2.79 7.12 -12.66
CA ILE A 47 -3.33 7.49 -11.35
C ILE A 47 -2.33 7.11 -10.25
N LEU A 48 -2.32 7.87 -9.17
CA LEU A 48 -1.48 7.62 -8.02
C LEU A 48 -2.11 6.55 -7.13
N LEU A 49 -1.36 5.49 -6.85
CA LEU A 49 -1.83 4.37 -6.04
C LEU A 49 -0.84 4.07 -4.92
N PRO A 50 -1.27 4.16 -3.65
CA PRO A 50 -0.49 3.60 -2.56
C PRO A 50 -0.62 2.07 -2.54
N ALA A 51 0.45 1.40 -2.12
CA ALA A 51 0.47 -0.05 -1.92
C ALA A 51 0.60 -0.35 -0.43
N ASP A 52 -0.34 0.14 0.36
CA ASP A 52 -0.25 0.14 1.82
C ASP A 52 -0.72 -1.20 2.42
N PRO A 53 0.17 -1.96 3.07
CA PRO A 53 -0.25 -3.12 3.85
C PRO A 53 -1.10 -2.70 5.04
N ILE A 54 -1.96 -3.61 5.48
CA ILE A 54 -2.78 -3.40 6.68
C ILE A 54 -2.29 -4.32 7.78
N LEU A 55 -1.90 -3.74 8.92
CA LEU A 55 -1.55 -4.49 10.10
C LEU A 55 -2.80 -4.70 10.95
N VAL A 56 -3.15 -5.96 11.17
CA VAL A 56 -4.25 -6.36 12.05
C VAL A 56 -3.65 -6.83 13.36
N GLN A 57 -4.05 -6.20 14.47
CA GLN A 57 -3.62 -6.59 15.81
C GLN A 57 -4.84 -7.07 16.59
N THR A 58 -4.80 -8.34 17.00
CA THR A 58 -5.90 -8.96 17.73
C THR A 58 -5.78 -8.74 19.23
N VAL A 59 -6.86 -8.97 19.96
CA VAL A 59 -6.87 -8.85 21.43
C VAL A 59 -5.92 -9.88 22.09
N GLU A 60 -5.68 -11.00 21.44
CA GLU A 60 -4.73 -12.02 21.92
C GLU A 60 -3.26 -11.64 21.68
N GLY A 61 -3.00 -10.49 21.04
CA GLY A 61 -1.66 -10.02 20.75
C GLY A 61 -1.05 -10.57 19.46
N MET A 62 -1.87 -11.11 18.56
CA MET A 62 -1.42 -11.58 17.26
C MET A 62 -1.29 -10.41 16.29
N ASN A 63 -0.18 -10.37 15.56
CA ASN A 63 0.09 -9.38 14.51
C ASN A 63 -0.02 -10.04 13.14
N ILE A 64 -1.02 -9.65 12.36
CA ILE A 64 -1.29 -10.19 11.03
C ILE A 64 -1.09 -9.07 10.03
N LEU A 65 -0.22 -9.29 9.04
CA LEU A 65 0.01 -8.31 7.99
C LEU A 65 -0.70 -8.74 6.71
N ILE A 66 -1.59 -7.89 6.20
CA ILE A 66 -2.26 -8.10 4.92
C ILE A 66 -1.46 -7.37 3.85
N ASP A 67 -0.93 -8.12 2.89
CA ASP A 67 0.00 -7.66 1.87
C ASP A 67 1.35 -7.23 2.48
N THR A 68 2.33 -6.89 1.64
CA THR A 68 3.68 -6.53 2.07
C THR A 68 4.21 -5.24 1.45
N GLY A 69 3.44 -4.59 0.58
CA GLY A 69 3.85 -3.36 -0.11
C GLY A 69 4.81 -3.63 -1.27
N LEU A 70 5.45 -2.57 -1.75
CA LEU A 70 6.33 -2.62 -2.91
C LEU A 70 7.72 -3.18 -2.62
N GLY A 71 8.14 -3.19 -1.36
CA GLY A 71 9.50 -3.54 -0.96
C GLY A 71 10.50 -2.42 -1.22
N ASN A 72 11.76 -2.69 -0.93
CA ASN A 72 12.85 -1.72 -1.03
C ASN A 72 14.03 -2.32 -1.79
N GLY A 73 14.66 -1.49 -2.66
CA GLY A 73 15.91 -1.82 -3.31
C GLY A 73 15.85 -2.95 -4.33
N LYS A 74 14.67 -3.43 -4.69
CA LYS A 74 14.52 -4.59 -5.59
C LYS A 74 14.10 -4.22 -7.01
N PHE A 75 13.78 -2.96 -7.26
CA PHE A 75 13.39 -2.51 -8.59
C PHE A 75 14.58 -1.96 -9.35
N THR A 76 14.73 -2.38 -10.61
CA THR A 76 15.67 -1.74 -11.55
C THR A 76 15.13 -0.36 -11.94
N ASP A 77 16.00 0.50 -12.51
CA ASP A 77 15.57 1.81 -13.00
C ASP A 77 14.47 1.68 -14.06
N LYS A 78 14.59 0.68 -14.93
CA LYS A 78 13.57 0.41 -15.95
C LYS A 78 12.23 0.03 -15.31
N GLN A 79 12.25 -0.84 -14.29
CA GLN A 79 11.04 -1.22 -13.56
C GLN A 79 10.42 -0.03 -12.84
N LYS A 80 11.24 0.81 -12.21
CA LYS A 80 10.75 2.04 -11.56
C LYS A 80 10.01 2.95 -12.54
N ARG A 81 10.56 3.10 -13.76
CA ARG A 81 9.91 3.90 -14.80
C ARG A 81 8.61 3.26 -15.29
N ASN A 82 8.63 1.95 -15.57
CA ASN A 82 7.48 1.24 -16.14
C ASN A 82 6.30 1.17 -15.17
N PHE A 83 6.58 1.01 -13.88
CA PHE A 83 5.53 0.95 -12.84
C PHE A 83 5.29 2.31 -12.18
N GLY A 84 5.99 3.35 -12.62
CA GLY A 84 5.81 4.69 -12.07
C GLY A 84 6.04 4.76 -10.57
N ILE A 85 7.07 4.04 -10.07
CA ILE A 85 7.37 4.01 -8.63
C ILE A 85 7.77 5.42 -8.18
N LYS A 86 6.95 6.01 -7.31
CA LYS A 86 7.20 7.33 -6.75
C LYS A 86 7.97 7.24 -5.44
N SER A 87 7.64 6.27 -4.61
CA SER A 87 8.35 5.97 -3.37
C SER A 87 8.31 4.48 -3.10
N GLU A 88 9.39 3.96 -2.55
CA GLU A 88 9.46 2.56 -2.13
C GLU A 88 8.83 2.37 -0.76
N SER A 89 8.83 1.14 -0.26
CA SER A 89 8.18 0.77 0.98
C SER A 89 8.84 1.42 2.20
N ASN A 90 8.02 1.80 3.15
CA ASN A 90 8.44 2.30 4.46
C ASN A 90 7.80 1.47 5.60
N VAL A 91 7.50 0.19 5.31
CA VAL A 91 6.79 -0.70 6.24
C VAL A 91 7.58 -0.88 7.55
N GLU A 92 8.89 -1.06 7.46
CA GLU A 92 9.71 -1.25 8.67
C GLU A 92 9.66 -0.02 9.58
N ASN A 93 9.73 1.18 9.03
CA ASN A 93 9.60 2.41 9.81
C ASN A 93 8.19 2.58 10.38
N SER A 94 7.17 2.21 9.60
CA SER A 94 5.79 2.22 10.09
C SER A 94 5.62 1.29 11.30
N LEU A 95 6.21 0.11 11.24
CA LEU A 95 6.21 -0.83 12.37
C LEU A 95 6.95 -0.26 13.58
N LYS A 96 8.09 0.40 13.37
CA LYS A 96 8.84 1.06 14.45
C LYS A 96 8.01 2.10 15.19
N HIS A 97 7.20 2.88 14.47
CA HIS A 97 6.30 3.85 15.10
C HIS A 97 5.25 3.20 16.00
N LEU A 98 4.97 1.92 15.78
CA LEU A 98 4.05 1.13 16.60
C LEU A 98 4.79 0.31 17.69
N GLY A 99 6.10 0.48 17.80
CA GLY A 99 6.93 -0.28 18.75
C GLY A 99 7.18 -1.72 18.30
N LEU A 100 7.06 -2.00 17.00
CA LEU A 100 7.20 -3.35 16.43
C LEU A 100 8.39 -3.44 15.48
N THR A 101 8.81 -4.68 15.22
CA THR A 101 9.77 -5.04 14.18
C THR A 101 9.15 -6.08 13.25
N VAL A 102 9.83 -6.39 12.15
CA VAL A 102 9.36 -7.44 11.22
C VAL A 102 9.26 -8.81 11.90
N ASN A 103 10.06 -9.04 12.94
CA ASN A 103 10.03 -10.29 13.70
C ASN A 103 8.78 -10.46 14.57
N ASP A 104 8.04 -9.37 14.80
CA ASP A 104 6.81 -9.41 15.57
C ASP A 104 5.59 -9.82 14.74
N ILE A 105 5.74 -9.95 13.42
CA ILE A 105 4.65 -10.36 12.54
C ILE A 105 4.49 -11.87 12.61
N ASN A 106 3.30 -12.31 12.96
CA ASN A 106 2.97 -13.73 13.13
C ASN A 106 2.48 -14.38 11.84
N ILE A 107 1.66 -13.66 11.06
CA ILE A 107 1.01 -14.15 9.84
C ILE A 107 1.07 -13.07 8.77
N ILE A 108 1.36 -13.48 7.54
CA ILE A 108 1.24 -12.62 6.35
C ILE A 108 0.16 -13.22 5.45
N LEU A 109 -0.83 -12.40 5.11
CA LEU A 109 -1.88 -12.77 4.15
C LEU A 109 -1.60 -12.04 2.82
N MET A 110 -1.45 -12.81 1.76
CA MET A 110 -1.20 -12.28 0.42
C MET A 110 -2.45 -12.35 -0.45
#